data_90f15a03ea9e6608df34f667c30d2449
#
_entry.id   90f15a03ea9e6608df34f667c30d2449
#
_cell.length_a   1.000
_cell.length_b   1.000
_cell.length_c   1.000
_cell.angle_alpha   90.00
_cell.angle_beta   90.00
_cell.angle_gamma   90.00
#
_symmetry.space_group_name_H-M   'P 1'
#
loop_
_entity.id
_entity.type
_entity.pdbx_description
1 polymer ?
#
loop_
_entity_poly.entity_id
_entity_poly.type
_entity_poly.pdbx_seq_one_letter_code
_entity_poly.pdbx_strand_id
1 'polypeptide(L)'
;MSVGVPEIDEQHKGLFDCLARVEAAIDEKKQGSSVFFELDQLADYARIHFAVEEIEMRIHRYPDFDAHVREHRAFEARIRQFSEVALHRNIFEEVREFLNEWLVRHIQVADKAYAPYLVAGNSTARAGRNE
;
A
#
# COMPACT_ATOMS: atom_id res chain seq x y z
N MET A 1 -6.57 3.23 11.08
CA MET A 1 -5.53 2.22 11.27
C MET A 1 -4.17 2.90 11.35
N SER A 2 -3.80 3.27 12.55
CA SER A 2 -2.56 4.05 12.77
C SER A 2 -1.38 3.12 13.04
N VAL A 3 -0.22 3.48 12.53
CA VAL A 3 1.05 2.82 12.87
C VAL A 3 1.94 3.72 13.74
N GLY A 4 1.43 4.89 14.12
CA GLY A 4 2.13 5.81 15.00
C GLY A 4 3.08 6.78 14.30
N VAL A 5 3.07 6.84 12.98
CA VAL A 5 3.88 7.74 12.18
C VAL A 5 2.95 8.56 11.30
N PRO A 6 2.75 9.87 11.56
CA PRO A 6 1.74 10.67 10.84
C PRO A 6 1.87 10.65 9.33
N GLU A 7 3.06 10.73 8.78
CA GLU A 7 3.28 10.72 7.34
C GLU A 7 2.87 9.38 6.72
N ILE A 8 3.18 8.29 7.41
CA ILE A 8 2.80 6.95 6.96
C ILE A 8 1.29 6.78 7.07
N ASP A 9 0.69 7.25 8.15
CA ASP A 9 -0.76 7.17 8.36
C ASP A 9 -1.52 7.94 7.27
N GLU A 10 -1.03 9.11 6.85
CA GLU A 10 -1.63 9.85 5.75
C GLU A 10 -1.54 9.11 4.42
N GLN A 11 -0.41 8.46 4.15
CA GLN A 11 -0.25 7.68 2.94
C GLN A 11 -1.16 6.45 2.93
N HIS A 12 -1.32 5.79 4.09
CA HIS A 12 -2.26 4.67 4.21
C HIS A 12 -3.69 5.12 3.97
N LYS A 13 -4.05 6.30 4.47
CA LYS A 13 -5.37 6.89 4.22
C LYS A 13 -5.63 7.05 2.73
N GLY A 14 -4.64 7.53 1.98
CA GLY A 14 -4.73 7.65 0.52
C GLY A 14 -4.94 6.29 -0.16
N LEU A 15 -4.26 5.25 0.32
CA LEU A 15 -4.46 3.90 -0.19
C LEU A 15 -5.88 3.40 0.07
N PHE A 16 -6.41 3.64 1.27
CA PHE A 16 -7.78 3.24 1.59
C PHE A 16 -8.79 4.03 0.78
N ASP A 17 -8.52 5.30 0.47
CA ASP A 17 -9.38 6.09 -0.42
C ASP A 17 -9.40 5.49 -1.84
N CYS A 18 -8.25 5.05 -2.34
CA CYS A 18 -8.17 4.37 -3.63
C CYS A 18 -8.94 3.05 -3.60
N LEU A 19 -8.80 2.28 -2.52
CA LEU A 19 -9.52 1.02 -2.33
C LEU A 19 -11.03 1.28 -2.35
N ALA A 20 -11.48 2.32 -1.64
CA ALA A 20 -12.90 2.67 -1.60
C ALA A 20 -13.45 2.98 -2.99
N ARG A 21 -12.68 3.62 -3.85
CA ARG A 21 -13.09 3.90 -5.24
C ARG A 21 -13.21 2.62 -6.06
N VAL A 22 -12.29 1.67 -5.87
CA VAL A 22 -12.39 0.37 -6.53
C VAL A 22 -13.65 -0.36 -6.08
N GLU A 23 -13.89 -0.39 -4.78
CA GLU A 23 -15.09 -1.04 -4.21
C GLU A 23 -16.37 -0.39 -4.70
N ALA A 24 -16.40 0.94 -4.77
CA ALA A 24 -17.57 1.67 -5.29
C ALA A 24 -17.84 1.32 -6.74
N ALA A 25 -16.80 1.22 -7.57
CA ALA A 25 -16.97 0.84 -8.98
C ALA A 25 -17.53 -0.57 -9.10
N ILE A 26 -17.11 -1.49 -8.23
CA ILE A 26 -17.62 -2.86 -8.19
C ILE A 26 -19.07 -2.88 -7.73
N ASP A 27 -19.37 -2.19 -6.62
CA ASP A 27 -20.72 -2.17 -6.01
C ASP A 27 -21.76 -1.52 -6.90
N GLU A 28 -21.36 -0.50 -7.66
CA GLU A 28 -22.25 0.18 -8.60
C GLU A 28 -22.41 -0.59 -9.90
N LYS A 29 -21.80 -1.78 -10.00
CA LYS A 29 -21.86 -2.64 -11.17
C LYS A 29 -21.39 -1.92 -12.43
N LYS A 30 -20.35 -1.13 -12.28
CA LYS A 30 -19.77 -0.42 -13.41
C LYS A 30 -19.10 -1.40 -14.38
N GLN A 31 -18.87 -0.91 -15.59
CA GLN A 31 -18.20 -1.73 -16.61
C GLN A 31 -16.78 -2.04 -16.20
N GLY A 32 -16.23 -3.11 -16.76
CA GLY A 32 -14.86 -3.54 -16.49
C GLY A 32 -13.83 -2.43 -16.71
N SER A 33 -14.08 -1.55 -17.70
CA SER A 33 -13.17 -0.42 -17.96
C SER A 33 -13.12 0.57 -16.79
N SER A 34 -14.24 0.78 -16.08
CA SER A 34 -14.26 1.66 -14.90
C SER A 34 -13.51 1.04 -13.75
N VAL A 35 -13.68 -0.27 -13.52
CA VAL A 35 -12.94 -1.00 -12.49
C VAL A 35 -11.45 -1.01 -12.83
N PHE A 36 -11.11 -1.24 -14.10
CA PHE A 36 -9.72 -1.20 -14.56
C PHE A 36 -9.08 0.16 -14.26
N PHE A 37 -9.80 1.25 -14.56
CA PHE A 37 -9.29 2.60 -14.30
C PHE A 37 -8.98 2.80 -12.83
N GLU A 38 -9.88 2.40 -11.94
CA GLU A 38 -9.67 2.56 -10.51
C GLU A 38 -8.55 1.66 -9.99
N LEU A 39 -8.40 0.47 -10.53
CA LEU A 39 -7.27 -0.41 -10.21
C LEU A 39 -5.95 0.22 -10.64
N ASP A 40 -5.92 0.85 -11.80
CA ASP A 40 -4.73 1.53 -12.31
C ASP A 40 -4.33 2.69 -11.41
N GLN A 41 -5.30 3.45 -10.92
CA GLN A 41 -5.06 4.54 -9.98
C GLN A 41 -4.51 4.01 -8.65
N LEU A 42 -5.06 2.92 -8.16
CA LEU A 42 -4.57 2.28 -6.94
C LEU A 42 -3.13 1.79 -7.13
N ALA A 43 -2.84 1.16 -8.26
CA ALA A 43 -1.50 0.68 -8.55
C ALA A 43 -0.47 1.80 -8.58
N ASP A 44 -0.82 2.93 -9.21
CA ASP A 44 0.08 4.09 -9.26
C ASP A 44 0.33 4.67 -7.88
N TYR A 45 -0.71 4.84 -7.09
CA TYR A 45 -0.58 5.36 -5.74
C TYR A 45 0.27 4.43 -4.87
N ALA A 46 -0.01 3.14 -4.95
CA ALA A 46 0.72 2.14 -4.17
C ALA A 46 2.21 2.12 -4.55
N ARG A 47 2.53 2.23 -5.83
CA ARG A 47 3.91 2.23 -6.30
C ARG A 47 4.69 3.40 -5.70
N ILE A 48 4.10 4.58 -5.67
CA ILE A 48 4.73 5.77 -5.10
C ILE A 48 4.89 5.59 -3.58
N HIS A 49 3.84 5.15 -2.90
CA HIS A 49 3.87 4.91 -1.47
C HIS A 49 4.94 3.87 -1.08
N PHE A 50 5.00 2.77 -1.83
CA PHE A 50 5.99 1.72 -1.58
C PHE A 50 7.41 2.23 -1.78
N ALA A 51 7.63 3.06 -2.80
CA ALA A 51 8.95 3.65 -3.05
C ALA A 51 9.39 4.53 -1.87
N VAL A 52 8.48 5.34 -1.33
CA VAL A 52 8.76 6.16 -0.17
C VAL A 52 9.12 5.30 1.04
N GLU A 53 8.32 4.27 1.32
CA GLU A 53 8.59 3.35 2.42
C GLU A 53 9.95 2.66 2.28
N GLU A 54 10.26 2.21 1.06
CA GLU A 54 11.51 1.50 0.78
C GLU A 54 12.72 2.39 1.00
N ILE A 55 12.62 3.67 0.62
CA ILE A 55 13.68 4.64 0.89
C ILE A 55 13.86 4.84 2.39
N GLU A 56 12.76 5.02 3.11
CA GLU A 56 12.79 5.23 4.55
C GLU A 56 13.36 4.01 5.28
N MET A 57 12.94 2.81 4.89
CA MET A 57 13.47 1.59 5.50
C MET A 57 14.97 1.43 5.25
N ARG A 58 15.42 1.84 4.06
CA ARG A 58 16.85 1.76 3.73
C ARG A 58 17.66 2.76 4.54
N ILE A 59 17.16 3.98 4.67
CA ILE A 59 17.80 5.03 5.46
C ILE A 59 17.93 4.59 6.91
N HIS A 60 16.89 3.98 7.47
CA HIS A 60 16.86 3.56 8.87
C HIS A 60 17.36 2.14 9.09
N ARG A 61 17.88 1.48 8.05
CA ARG A 61 18.50 0.16 8.12
C ARG A 61 17.59 -0.90 8.73
N TYR A 62 16.34 -0.92 8.26
CA TYR A 62 15.37 -1.89 8.74
C TYR A 62 15.83 -3.32 8.39
N PRO A 63 15.96 -4.21 9.38
CA PRO A 63 16.56 -5.53 9.15
C PRO A 63 15.74 -6.45 8.22
N ASP A 64 14.41 -6.27 8.19
CA ASP A 64 13.55 -7.10 7.35
C ASP A 64 13.18 -6.39 6.02
N PHE A 65 14.05 -5.49 5.56
CA PHE A 65 13.85 -4.71 4.34
C PHE A 65 13.53 -5.61 3.13
N ASP A 66 14.32 -6.64 2.90
CA ASP A 66 14.13 -7.49 1.73
C ASP A 66 12.78 -8.21 1.75
N ALA A 67 12.35 -8.68 2.92
CA ALA A 67 11.06 -9.33 3.07
C ALA A 67 9.92 -8.36 2.81
N HIS A 68 10.04 -7.14 3.32
CA HIS A 68 9.01 -6.11 3.15
C HIS A 68 8.89 -5.69 1.68
N VAL A 69 10.00 -5.53 0.99
CA VAL A 69 10.01 -5.21 -0.44
C VAL A 69 9.35 -6.33 -1.25
N ARG A 70 9.62 -7.59 -0.89
CA ARG A 70 8.96 -8.72 -1.58
C ARG A 70 7.43 -8.65 -1.46
N GLU A 71 6.91 -8.23 -0.31
CA GLU A 71 5.46 -8.04 -0.15
C GLU A 71 4.95 -6.95 -1.09
N HIS A 72 5.66 -5.84 -1.21
CA HIS A 72 5.29 -4.77 -2.13
C HIS A 72 5.26 -5.26 -3.58
N ARG A 73 6.28 -6.00 -3.99
CA ARG A 73 6.35 -6.50 -5.38
C ARG A 73 5.27 -7.53 -5.67
N ALA A 74 4.92 -8.35 -4.68
CA ALA A 74 3.83 -9.31 -4.82
C ALA A 74 2.48 -8.62 -5.03
N PHE A 75 2.23 -7.53 -4.28
CA PHE A 75 1.02 -6.74 -4.46
C PHE A 75 0.97 -6.14 -5.86
N GLU A 76 2.05 -5.50 -6.30
CA GLU A 76 2.12 -4.88 -7.63
C GLU A 76 1.85 -5.90 -8.73
N ALA A 77 2.44 -7.09 -8.62
CA ALA A 77 2.25 -8.15 -9.60
C ALA A 77 0.79 -8.63 -9.63
N ARG A 78 0.17 -8.76 -8.47
CA ARG A 78 -1.21 -9.22 -8.37
C ARG A 78 -2.18 -8.20 -8.97
N ILE A 79 -1.96 -6.92 -8.70
CA ILE A 79 -2.79 -5.86 -9.28
C ILE A 79 -2.67 -5.85 -10.80
N ARG A 80 -1.45 -6.05 -11.32
CA ARG A 80 -1.24 -6.13 -12.76
C ARG A 80 -2.02 -7.29 -13.37
N GLN A 81 -2.00 -8.46 -12.73
CA GLN A 81 -2.76 -9.61 -13.19
C GLN A 81 -4.26 -9.32 -13.23
N PHE A 82 -4.80 -8.69 -12.18
CA PHE A 82 -6.21 -8.31 -12.14
C PHE A 82 -6.54 -7.31 -13.26
N SER A 83 -5.69 -6.33 -13.47
CA SER A 83 -5.91 -5.31 -14.51
C SER A 83 -5.97 -5.95 -15.90
N GLU A 84 -5.13 -6.94 -16.16
CA GLU A 84 -5.11 -7.61 -17.46
C GLU A 84 -6.39 -8.36 -17.76
N VAL A 85 -7.07 -8.92 -16.75
CA VAL A 85 -8.27 -9.72 -16.96
C VAL A 85 -9.58 -8.98 -16.66
N ALA A 86 -9.52 -7.83 -16.00
CA ALA A 86 -10.72 -7.09 -15.59
C ALA A 86 -11.60 -6.66 -16.77
N LEU A 87 -11.01 -6.46 -17.95
CA LEU A 87 -11.74 -6.08 -19.16
C LEU A 87 -12.39 -7.28 -19.85
N HIS A 88 -12.01 -8.49 -19.50
CA HIS A 88 -12.40 -9.69 -20.22
C HIS A 88 -13.33 -10.63 -19.44
N ARG A 89 -13.30 -10.54 -18.12
CA ARG A 89 -14.20 -11.36 -17.30
C ARG A 89 -14.42 -10.70 -15.94
N ASN A 90 -15.50 -11.13 -15.29
CA ASN A 90 -15.86 -10.61 -13.98
C ASN A 90 -15.03 -11.30 -12.89
N ILE A 91 -14.07 -10.54 -12.33
CA ILE A 91 -13.23 -11.01 -11.22
C ILE A 91 -13.38 -10.07 -10.02
N PHE A 92 -14.48 -9.33 -9.95
CA PHE A 92 -14.62 -8.22 -9.01
C PHE A 92 -14.58 -8.67 -7.55
N GLU A 93 -15.20 -9.81 -7.24
CA GLU A 93 -15.15 -10.32 -5.87
C GLU A 93 -13.75 -10.78 -5.49
N GLU A 94 -13.02 -11.38 -6.42
CA GLU A 94 -11.62 -11.78 -6.20
C GLU A 94 -10.76 -10.56 -5.91
N VAL A 95 -10.96 -9.47 -6.65
CA VAL A 95 -10.24 -8.21 -6.45
C VAL A 95 -10.54 -7.63 -5.08
N ARG A 96 -11.82 -7.55 -4.73
CA ARG A 96 -12.25 -7.01 -3.43
C ARG A 96 -11.63 -7.78 -2.28
N GLU A 97 -11.74 -9.09 -2.34
CA GLU A 97 -11.22 -9.97 -1.30
C GLU A 97 -9.71 -9.82 -1.13
N PHE A 98 -8.98 -9.84 -2.25
CA PHE A 98 -7.53 -9.67 -2.22
C PHE A 98 -7.12 -8.32 -1.63
N LEU A 99 -7.75 -7.22 -2.08
CA LEU A 99 -7.38 -5.89 -1.64
C LEU A 99 -7.62 -5.70 -0.16
N ASN A 100 -8.76 -6.15 0.34
CA ASN A 100 -9.07 -6.03 1.76
C ASN A 100 -8.10 -6.84 2.61
N GLU A 101 -7.87 -8.08 2.25
CA GLU A 101 -6.97 -8.95 2.99
C GLU A 101 -5.53 -8.43 2.96
N TRP A 102 -5.04 -8.08 1.78
CA TRP A 102 -3.66 -7.69 1.63
C TRP A 102 -3.35 -6.37 2.32
N LEU A 103 -4.16 -5.34 2.07
CA LEU A 103 -3.91 -4.02 2.63
C LEU A 103 -3.99 -4.02 4.15
N VAL A 104 -5.04 -4.63 4.70
CA VAL A 104 -5.22 -4.69 6.14
C VAL A 104 -4.06 -5.44 6.79
N ARG A 105 -3.72 -6.60 6.27
CA ARG A 105 -2.65 -7.42 6.83
C ARG A 105 -1.29 -6.73 6.70
N HIS A 106 -1.00 -6.16 5.53
CA HIS A 106 0.28 -5.49 5.30
C HIS A 106 0.46 -4.32 6.26
N ILE A 107 -0.56 -3.47 6.41
CA ILE A 107 -0.48 -2.33 7.30
C ILE A 107 -0.40 -2.76 8.76
N GLN A 108 -1.23 -3.70 9.19
CA GLN A 108 -1.27 -4.12 10.58
C GLN A 108 -0.06 -4.94 11.00
N VAL A 109 0.56 -5.67 10.09
CA VAL A 109 1.68 -6.55 10.42
C VAL A 109 3.00 -5.96 9.93
N ALA A 110 3.14 -5.78 8.62
CA ALA A 110 4.43 -5.41 8.03
C ALA A 110 4.80 -3.96 8.32
N ASP A 111 3.87 -3.02 8.13
CA ASP A 111 4.17 -1.61 8.33
C ASP A 111 4.30 -1.26 9.80
N LYS A 112 3.51 -1.90 10.66
CA LYS A 112 3.68 -1.73 12.11
C LYS A 112 5.01 -2.27 12.61
N ALA A 113 5.50 -3.33 11.99
CA ALA A 113 6.78 -3.92 12.35
C ALA A 113 7.94 -2.97 12.08
N TYR A 114 7.87 -2.19 10.99
CA TYR A 114 8.97 -1.28 10.67
C TYR A 114 8.80 0.13 11.25
N ALA A 115 7.58 0.57 11.57
CA ALA A 115 7.32 1.92 12.07
C ALA A 115 8.18 2.32 13.29
N PRO A 116 8.43 1.44 14.28
CA PRO A 116 9.31 1.82 15.38
C PRO A 116 10.72 2.20 14.97
N TYR A 117 11.25 1.58 13.92
CA TYR A 117 12.58 1.92 13.40
C TYR A 117 12.60 3.32 12.83
N LEU A 118 11.54 3.72 12.14
CA LEU A 118 11.40 5.05 11.59
C LEU A 118 11.28 6.10 12.69
N VAL A 119 10.45 5.87 13.69
CA VAL A 119 10.26 6.79 14.81
C VAL A 119 11.56 6.95 15.60
N ALA A 120 12.24 5.86 15.93
CA ALA A 120 13.52 5.90 16.64
C ALA A 120 14.57 6.64 15.83
N GLY A 121 14.66 6.38 14.53
CA GLY A 121 15.59 7.08 13.63
C GLY A 121 15.31 8.56 13.57
N ASN A 122 14.06 8.97 13.46
CA ASN A 122 13.66 10.37 13.45
C ASN A 122 14.01 11.06 14.77
N SER A 123 13.75 10.42 15.89
CA SER A 123 14.11 10.96 17.21
C SER A 123 15.61 11.18 17.34
N THR A 124 16.40 10.23 16.91
CA THR A 124 17.85 10.32 16.92
C THR A 124 18.34 11.45 16.01
N ALA A 125 17.76 11.55 14.81
CA ALA A 125 18.12 12.59 13.87
C ALA A 125 17.80 13.99 14.42
N ARG A 126 16.64 14.14 15.08
CA ARG A 126 16.28 15.43 15.70
C ARG A 126 17.24 15.80 16.82
N ALA A 127 17.59 14.86 17.66
CA ALA A 127 18.55 15.11 18.73
C ALA A 127 19.88 15.56 18.16
N GLY A 128 20.36 14.93 17.11
CA GLY A 128 21.57 15.31 16.44
C GLY A 128 21.52 16.68 15.79
N ARG A 129 20.36 17.12 15.35
CA ARG A 129 20.19 18.44 14.70
C ARG A 129 20.03 19.58 15.66
N ASN A 130 19.60 19.33 16.87
CA ASN A 130 19.34 20.36 17.85
C ASN A 130 20.59 20.83 18.58
N GLU A 131 21.70 20.33 18.21
CA GLU A 131 22.98 20.65 18.81
C GLU A 131 23.59 21.94 18.32
#